data_7240d23c78e99ece8bf16cf1114bae17
#
_entry.id   7240d23c78e99ece8bf16cf1114bae17
#
_cell.length_a   1.000
_cell.length_b   1.000
_cell.length_c   1.000
_cell.angle_alpha   90.00
_cell.angle_beta   90.00
_cell.angle_gamma   90.00
#
_symmetry.space_group_name_H-M   'P 1'
#
loop_
_entity.id
_entity.type
_entity.pdbx_description
1 polymer ?
#
loop_
_entity_poly.entity_id
_entity_poly.type
_entity_poly.pdbx_seq_one_letter_code
_entity_poly.pdbx_strand_id
1 'polypeptide(L)'
;MIPASFPDLTETPSPQSEIFRLSPLIKVTLINLYLALTIPLPILALISQGQPGLAGLLTVALAIGLLALIAALSEQVQLTDQYIQVQYPHWVPRFFRSGWQLPWSEVSELKCRTTGQGGLVYYFVTPQRDRAYLLPMRVSGFNRLTQLVAAHTGIETDAVIPLSQPWMYFLLLGFTLMLWGLEAGAALLAWQTLP
;
A
#
# COMPACT_ATOMS: atom_id res chain seq x y z
N MET A 1 -23.44 -50.82 -28.04
CA MET A 1 -22.39 -50.05 -28.69
C MET A 1 -22.60 -48.59 -28.26
N ILE A 2 -21.92 -48.14 -27.21
CA ILE A 2 -22.05 -46.79 -26.60
C ILE A 2 -20.86 -45.97 -27.11
N PRO A 3 -21.03 -44.81 -27.76
CA PRO A 3 -19.91 -43.99 -28.17
C PRO A 3 -19.31 -43.33 -26.92
N ALA A 4 -18.01 -43.54 -26.73
CA ALA A 4 -17.23 -42.86 -25.70
C ALA A 4 -17.17 -41.34 -26.04
N SER A 5 -17.76 -40.52 -25.17
CA SER A 5 -17.57 -39.09 -25.20
C SER A 5 -16.12 -38.79 -24.88
N PHE A 6 -15.36 -38.26 -25.84
CA PHE A 6 -14.06 -37.68 -25.59
C PHE A 6 -14.26 -36.40 -24.76
N PRO A 7 -13.52 -36.18 -23.66
CA PRO A 7 -13.54 -34.90 -22.96
C PRO A 7 -13.02 -33.81 -23.90
N ASP A 8 -13.79 -32.73 -23.93
CA ASP A 8 -13.52 -31.52 -24.72
C ASP A 8 -12.21 -30.86 -24.21
N LEU A 9 -11.12 -30.97 -24.95
CA LEU A 9 -9.80 -30.43 -24.60
C LEU A 9 -9.65 -28.93 -24.95
N THR A 10 -10.74 -28.21 -25.05
CA THR A 10 -10.77 -26.79 -25.44
C THR A 10 -10.99 -25.83 -24.25
N GLU A 11 -10.87 -26.26 -23.01
CA GLU A 11 -10.69 -25.29 -21.92
C GLU A 11 -9.25 -24.76 -21.95
N THR A 12 -9.01 -23.71 -22.73
CA THR A 12 -7.86 -22.84 -22.52
C THR A 12 -7.94 -22.34 -21.07
N PRO A 13 -6.96 -22.69 -20.21
CA PRO A 13 -6.98 -22.20 -18.83
C PRO A 13 -7.00 -20.67 -18.90
N SER A 14 -8.02 -20.07 -18.32
CA SER A 14 -8.07 -18.61 -18.13
C SER A 14 -6.76 -18.20 -17.46
N PRO A 15 -6.05 -17.17 -17.95
CA PRO A 15 -4.79 -16.75 -17.37
C PRO A 15 -5.01 -16.52 -15.87
N GLN A 16 -4.37 -17.34 -15.05
CA GLN A 16 -4.50 -17.24 -13.58
C GLN A 16 -3.82 -15.93 -13.17
N SER A 17 -4.62 -14.90 -12.97
CA SER A 17 -4.11 -13.63 -12.46
C SER A 17 -4.32 -13.56 -10.96
N GLU A 18 -3.25 -13.46 -10.19
CA GLU A 18 -3.30 -13.21 -8.75
C GLU A 18 -3.12 -11.70 -8.48
N ILE A 19 -4.01 -11.14 -7.64
CA ILE A 19 -3.97 -9.72 -7.27
C ILE A 19 -3.59 -9.59 -5.81
N PHE A 20 -2.48 -8.93 -5.55
CA PHE A 20 -1.99 -8.60 -4.22
C PHE A 20 -2.26 -7.13 -3.91
N ARG A 21 -2.79 -6.87 -2.73
CA ARG A 21 -3.10 -5.51 -2.26
C ARG A 21 -2.24 -5.17 -1.06
N LEU A 22 -2.05 -3.87 -0.83
CA LEU A 22 -1.39 -3.40 0.38
C LEU A 22 -2.07 -3.96 1.64
N SER A 23 -1.28 -4.38 2.63
CA SER A 23 -1.78 -4.96 3.88
C SER A 23 -2.87 -4.08 4.52
N PRO A 24 -4.03 -4.64 4.91
CA PRO A 24 -5.09 -3.88 5.58
C PRO A 24 -4.61 -3.21 6.87
N LEU A 25 -3.72 -3.88 7.63
CA LEU A 25 -3.13 -3.32 8.85
C LEU A 25 -2.39 -2.01 8.55
N ILE A 26 -1.58 -1.97 7.48
CA ILE A 26 -0.86 -0.76 7.07
C ILE A 26 -1.85 0.35 6.72
N LYS A 27 -2.89 0.04 5.93
CA LYS A 27 -3.90 1.03 5.52
C LYS A 27 -4.62 1.62 6.72
N VAL A 28 -5.14 0.76 7.60
CA VAL A 28 -5.90 1.19 8.78
C VAL A 28 -5.02 2.03 9.69
N THR A 29 -3.80 1.58 9.99
CA THR A 29 -2.89 2.30 10.88
C THR A 29 -2.53 3.68 10.34
N LEU A 30 -2.16 3.79 9.06
CA LEU A 30 -1.76 5.08 8.48
C LEU A 30 -2.93 6.05 8.32
N ILE A 31 -4.12 5.57 7.97
CA ILE A 31 -5.32 6.42 7.89
C ILE A 31 -5.71 6.90 9.28
N ASN A 32 -5.74 6.01 10.29
CA ASN A 32 -6.02 6.41 11.66
C ASN A 32 -5.01 7.43 12.20
N LEU A 33 -3.71 7.20 11.97
CA LEU A 33 -2.68 8.15 12.37
C LEU A 33 -2.89 9.51 11.72
N TYR A 34 -3.19 9.53 10.42
CA TYR A 34 -3.49 10.76 9.70
C TYR A 34 -4.67 11.50 10.34
N LEU A 35 -5.77 10.81 10.61
CA LEU A 35 -6.97 11.39 11.21
C LEU A 35 -6.69 11.91 12.61
N ALA A 36 -6.02 11.13 13.46
CA ALA A 36 -5.67 11.54 14.82
C ALA A 36 -4.82 12.82 14.84
N LEU A 37 -3.85 12.95 13.95
CA LEU A 37 -2.99 14.13 13.89
C LEU A 37 -3.66 15.36 13.26
N THR A 38 -4.68 15.17 12.44
CA THR A 38 -5.20 16.26 11.60
C THR A 38 -6.56 16.78 12.02
N ILE A 39 -7.44 15.96 12.58
CA ILE A 39 -8.78 16.38 13.03
C ILE A 39 -8.74 17.51 14.06
N PRO A 40 -7.83 17.53 15.04
CA PRO A 40 -7.77 18.63 16.03
C PRO A 40 -7.41 19.99 15.43
N LEU A 41 -6.70 20.04 14.28
CA LEU A 41 -6.18 21.29 13.74
C LEU A 41 -7.27 22.32 13.36
N PRO A 42 -8.31 21.98 12.57
CA PRO A 42 -9.40 22.93 12.30
C PRO A 42 -10.18 23.31 13.55
N ILE A 43 -10.36 22.36 14.47
CA ILE A 43 -11.06 22.60 15.74
C ILE A 43 -10.28 23.63 16.58
N LEU A 44 -8.96 23.42 16.70
CA LEU A 44 -8.08 24.33 17.42
C LEU A 44 -8.05 25.73 16.79
N ALA A 45 -8.01 25.82 15.45
CA ALA A 45 -8.09 27.10 14.74
C ALA A 45 -9.40 27.85 15.02
N LEU A 46 -10.49 27.12 15.18
CA LEU A 46 -11.80 27.69 15.50
C LEU A 46 -11.85 28.23 16.94
N ILE A 47 -11.37 27.42 17.90
CA ILE A 47 -11.44 27.72 19.32
C ILE A 47 -10.42 28.80 19.73
N SER A 48 -9.16 28.68 19.31
CA SER A 48 -8.07 29.53 19.78
C SER A 48 -8.01 30.89 19.06
N GLN A 49 -8.37 30.94 17.79
CA GLN A 49 -8.23 32.14 16.97
C GLN A 49 -9.58 32.75 16.55
N GLY A 50 -10.69 32.04 16.74
CA GLY A 50 -12.02 32.49 16.31
C GLY A 50 -12.10 32.74 14.78
N GLN A 51 -11.27 32.05 13.99
CA GLN A 51 -11.16 32.27 12.53
C GLN A 51 -11.85 31.16 11.74
N PRO A 52 -13.15 31.27 11.44
CA PRO A 52 -13.87 30.23 10.71
C PRO A 52 -13.33 30.02 9.30
N GLY A 53 -12.79 31.06 8.64
CA GLY A 53 -12.16 30.96 7.34
C GLY A 53 -10.93 30.08 7.33
N LEU A 54 -10.06 30.22 8.34
CA LEU A 54 -8.86 29.38 8.50
C LEU A 54 -9.25 27.93 8.79
N ALA A 55 -10.20 27.71 9.69
CA ALA A 55 -10.70 26.37 10.00
C ALA A 55 -11.29 25.67 8.76
N GLY A 56 -12.07 26.37 7.94
CA GLY A 56 -12.59 25.87 6.68
C GLY A 56 -11.49 25.52 5.66
N LEU A 57 -10.50 26.41 5.50
CA LEU A 57 -9.36 26.16 4.62
C LEU A 57 -8.57 24.91 5.06
N LEU A 58 -8.27 24.77 6.35
CA LEU A 58 -7.60 23.60 6.91
C LEU A 58 -8.41 22.34 6.66
N THR A 59 -9.72 22.35 6.90
CA THR A 59 -10.59 21.18 6.66
C THR A 59 -10.50 20.72 5.20
N VAL A 60 -10.60 21.63 4.24
CA VAL A 60 -10.50 21.31 2.82
C VAL A 60 -9.12 20.77 2.47
N ALA A 61 -8.04 21.42 2.93
CA ALA A 61 -6.67 20.97 2.68
C ALA A 61 -6.42 19.57 3.25
N LEU A 62 -6.91 19.29 4.46
CA LEU A 62 -6.79 17.98 5.10
C LEU A 62 -7.64 16.91 4.41
N ALA A 63 -8.82 17.26 3.91
CA ALA A 63 -9.62 16.33 3.09
C ALA A 63 -8.89 15.94 1.80
N ILE A 64 -8.27 16.89 1.12
CA ILE A 64 -7.43 16.63 -0.06
C ILE A 64 -6.23 15.75 0.30
N GLY A 65 -5.56 16.02 1.43
CA GLY A 65 -4.46 15.20 1.94
C GLY A 65 -4.89 13.76 2.25
N LEU A 66 -6.08 13.58 2.84
CA LEU A 66 -6.65 12.23 3.08
C LEU A 66 -6.91 11.47 1.78
N LEU A 67 -7.49 12.13 0.78
CA LEU A 67 -7.70 11.54 -0.54
C LEU A 67 -6.37 11.16 -1.19
N ALA A 68 -5.36 12.00 -1.10
CA ALA A 68 -4.01 11.71 -1.61
C ALA A 68 -3.38 10.51 -0.87
N LEU A 69 -3.56 10.41 0.46
CA LEU A 69 -3.09 9.27 1.26
C LEU A 69 -3.80 7.98 0.81
N ILE A 70 -5.14 8.00 0.70
CA ILE A 70 -5.93 6.84 0.23
C ILE A 70 -5.48 6.43 -1.17
N ALA A 71 -5.25 7.38 -2.08
CA ALA A 71 -4.73 7.12 -3.41
C ALA A 71 -3.36 6.44 -3.37
N ALA A 72 -2.44 6.92 -2.53
CA ALA A 72 -1.12 6.32 -2.36
C ALA A 72 -1.17 4.90 -1.77
N LEU A 73 -2.15 4.62 -0.90
CA LEU A 73 -2.35 3.31 -0.26
C LEU A 73 -3.21 2.35 -1.11
N SER A 74 -3.66 2.76 -2.30
CA SER A 74 -4.50 1.95 -3.19
C SER A 74 -3.70 1.11 -4.20
N GLU A 75 -2.39 1.04 -4.06
CA GLU A 75 -1.50 0.21 -4.88
C GLU A 75 -1.96 -1.24 -4.90
N GLN A 76 -1.95 -1.83 -6.10
CA GLN A 76 -2.25 -3.24 -6.36
C GLN A 76 -1.17 -3.84 -7.24
N VAL A 77 -0.80 -5.08 -6.95
CA VAL A 77 0.15 -5.85 -7.73
C VAL A 77 -0.61 -6.99 -8.37
N GLN A 78 -0.59 -7.06 -9.67
CA GLN A 78 -1.17 -8.15 -10.44
C GLN A 78 -0.05 -9.00 -11.03
N LEU A 79 -0.11 -10.29 -10.77
CA LEU A 79 0.75 -11.28 -11.40
C LEU A 79 -0.08 -12.09 -12.37
N THR A 80 0.48 -12.28 -13.57
CA THR A 80 -0.06 -13.17 -14.61
C THR A 80 1.04 -14.11 -15.03
N ASP A 81 0.72 -15.09 -15.86
CA ASP A 81 1.71 -16.02 -16.42
C ASP A 81 2.76 -15.33 -17.31
N GLN A 82 2.48 -14.11 -17.78
CA GLN A 82 3.34 -13.39 -18.72
C GLN A 82 4.10 -12.23 -18.12
N TYR A 83 3.54 -11.56 -17.08
CA TYR A 83 4.11 -10.34 -16.51
C TYR A 83 3.72 -10.11 -15.05
N ILE A 84 4.49 -9.27 -14.38
CA ILE A 84 4.13 -8.60 -13.13
C ILE A 84 3.77 -7.15 -13.44
N GLN A 85 2.69 -6.66 -12.85
CA GLN A 85 2.23 -5.28 -13.02
C GLN A 85 1.88 -4.66 -11.67
N VAL A 86 2.38 -3.45 -11.45
CA VAL A 86 1.92 -2.55 -10.37
C VAL A 86 0.94 -1.56 -10.97
N GLN A 87 -0.25 -1.50 -10.42
CA GLN A 87 -1.32 -0.63 -10.91
C GLN A 87 -2.04 0.08 -9.76
N TYR A 88 -2.67 1.20 -10.11
CA TYR A 88 -3.53 1.98 -9.22
C TYR A 88 -4.94 1.99 -9.80
N PRO A 89 -6.00 2.09 -8.96
CA PRO A 89 -7.36 2.26 -9.44
C PRO A 89 -7.46 3.45 -10.40
N HIS A 90 -8.39 3.37 -11.37
CA HIS A 90 -8.59 4.37 -12.41
C HIS A 90 -8.96 5.78 -11.90
N TRP A 91 -9.46 5.90 -10.66
CA TRP A 91 -9.74 7.21 -10.03
C TRP A 91 -8.47 7.94 -9.55
N VAL A 92 -7.32 7.22 -9.45
CA VAL A 92 -6.03 7.82 -9.09
C VAL A 92 -5.41 8.45 -10.35
N PRO A 93 -5.17 9.77 -10.36
CA PRO A 93 -4.58 10.42 -11.52
C PRO A 93 -3.16 9.89 -11.82
N ARG A 94 -2.86 9.66 -13.08
CA ARG A 94 -1.56 9.13 -13.52
C ARG A 94 -0.37 10.04 -13.19
N PHE A 95 -0.60 11.36 -13.09
CA PHE A 95 0.44 12.31 -12.67
C PHE A 95 0.80 12.19 -11.19
N PHE A 96 -0.10 11.66 -10.36
CA PHE A 96 0.12 11.44 -8.93
C PHE A 96 0.86 10.12 -8.67
N ARG A 97 0.42 9.03 -9.32
CA ARG A 97 1.03 7.70 -9.26
C ARG A 97 0.88 7.00 -10.59
N SER A 98 1.99 6.62 -11.18
CA SER A 98 2.02 5.77 -12.38
C SER A 98 2.40 4.35 -11.99
N GLY A 99 1.64 3.38 -12.50
CA GLY A 99 2.01 1.97 -12.42
C GLY A 99 3.11 1.63 -13.43
N TRP A 100 3.60 0.40 -13.33
CA TRP A 100 4.54 -0.16 -14.28
C TRP A 100 4.17 -1.63 -14.56
N GLN A 101 4.62 -2.13 -15.70
CA GLN A 101 4.47 -3.52 -16.11
C GLN A 101 5.81 -4.04 -16.59
N LEU A 102 6.14 -5.27 -16.20
CA LEU A 102 7.39 -5.94 -16.55
C LEU A 102 7.11 -7.39 -16.96
N PRO A 103 7.35 -7.77 -18.21
CA PRO A 103 7.28 -9.16 -18.66
C PRO A 103 8.32 -10.01 -17.91
N TRP A 104 7.98 -11.25 -17.59
CA TRP A 104 8.91 -12.17 -16.93
C TRP A 104 10.17 -12.42 -17.76
N SER A 105 10.06 -12.43 -19.09
CA SER A 105 11.19 -12.57 -20.02
C SER A 105 12.22 -11.43 -19.96
N GLU A 106 11.81 -10.27 -19.42
CA GLU A 106 12.69 -9.10 -19.23
C GLU A 106 13.26 -9.01 -17.82
N VAL A 107 12.99 -9.97 -16.94
CA VAL A 107 13.60 -10.04 -15.61
C VAL A 107 14.90 -10.80 -15.69
N SER A 108 16.05 -10.13 -15.48
CA SER A 108 17.36 -10.80 -15.49
C SER A 108 17.83 -11.18 -14.10
N GLU A 109 17.61 -10.32 -13.12
CA GLU A 109 18.05 -10.54 -11.75
C GLU A 109 17.19 -9.75 -10.75
N LEU A 110 17.20 -10.20 -9.49
CA LEU A 110 16.61 -9.49 -8.35
C LEU A 110 17.74 -8.94 -7.47
N LYS A 111 17.95 -7.63 -7.49
CA LYS A 111 19.00 -6.97 -6.71
C LYS A 111 18.47 -6.45 -5.37
N CYS A 112 19.20 -6.79 -4.31
CA CYS A 112 19.01 -6.20 -3.00
C CYS A 112 19.81 -4.92 -2.87
N ARG A 113 19.23 -3.86 -2.28
CA ARG A 113 19.92 -2.63 -1.88
C ARG A 113 19.50 -2.23 -0.47
N THR A 114 20.45 -1.72 0.28
CA THR A 114 20.18 -1.12 1.58
C THR A 114 19.72 0.31 1.41
N THR A 115 18.63 0.69 2.09
CA THR A 115 18.19 2.08 2.18
C THR A 115 19.04 2.86 3.17
N GLY A 116 19.04 4.20 3.08
CA GLY A 116 19.75 5.05 4.02
C GLY A 116 19.33 4.91 5.49
N GLN A 117 18.18 4.26 5.75
CA GLN A 117 17.65 3.94 7.09
C GLN A 117 17.94 2.48 7.53
N GLY A 118 18.80 1.75 6.81
CA GLY A 118 19.15 0.36 7.12
C GLY A 118 18.12 -0.69 6.68
N GLY A 119 17.02 -0.29 6.00
CA GLY A 119 16.06 -1.24 5.42
C GLY A 119 16.59 -1.86 4.12
N LEU A 120 16.11 -3.06 3.80
CA LEU A 120 16.42 -3.75 2.55
C LEU A 120 15.29 -3.51 1.55
N VAL A 121 15.64 -3.23 0.30
CA VAL A 121 14.71 -3.13 -0.82
C VAL A 121 15.23 -3.93 -2.00
N TYR A 122 14.32 -4.52 -2.77
CA TYR A 122 14.64 -5.38 -3.89
C TYR A 122 14.12 -4.77 -5.18
N TYR A 123 14.92 -4.90 -6.24
CA TYR A 123 14.59 -4.38 -7.57
C TYR A 123 14.74 -5.46 -8.61
N PHE A 124 13.77 -5.58 -9.48
CA PHE A 124 13.92 -6.31 -10.75
C PHE A 124 14.80 -5.48 -11.68
N VAL A 125 15.78 -6.11 -12.28
CA VAL A 125 16.71 -5.48 -13.23
C VAL A 125 16.49 -6.10 -14.58
N THR A 126 16.41 -5.27 -15.63
CA THR A 126 16.31 -5.70 -17.02
C THR A 126 17.67 -6.15 -17.56
N PRO A 127 17.74 -6.99 -18.62
CA PRO A 127 19.00 -7.43 -19.21
C PRO A 127 19.91 -6.28 -19.67
N GLN A 128 19.30 -5.19 -20.19
CA GLN A 128 20.04 -4.00 -20.62
C GLN A 128 20.52 -3.14 -19.45
N ARG A 129 20.04 -3.40 -18.22
CA ARG A 129 20.33 -2.62 -17.00
C ARG A 129 19.97 -1.13 -17.09
N ASP A 130 19.10 -0.78 -18.02
CA ASP A 130 18.62 0.59 -18.24
C ASP A 130 17.50 0.98 -17.27
N ARG A 131 16.77 -0.01 -16.75
CA ARG A 131 15.63 0.15 -15.84
C ARG A 131 15.69 -0.78 -14.65
N ALA A 132 15.19 -0.29 -13.53
CA ALA A 132 15.03 -1.06 -12.32
C ALA A 132 13.61 -0.83 -11.76
N TYR A 133 12.90 -1.91 -11.47
CA TYR A 133 11.54 -1.88 -10.96
C TYR A 133 11.51 -2.36 -9.52
N LEU A 134 10.96 -1.55 -8.62
CA LEU A 134 10.90 -1.86 -7.20
C LEU A 134 9.92 -3.02 -6.96
N LEU A 135 10.37 -4.08 -6.27
CA LEU A 135 9.52 -5.16 -5.81
C LEU A 135 8.56 -4.63 -4.73
N PRO A 136 7.24 -4.79 -4.89
CA PRO A 136 6.25 -4.31 -3.90
C PRO A 136 6.30 -5.17 -2.62
N MET A 137 6.96 -4.68 -1.58
CA MET A 137 7.23 -5.45 -0.34
C MET A 137 6.17 -5.28 0.76
N ARG A 138 5.19 -4.36 0.57
CA ARG A 138 4.15 -4.04 1.58
C ARG A 138 2.81 -4.70 1.31
N VAL A 139 2.77 -5.65 0.39
CA VAL A 139 1.55 -6.35 0.02
C VAL A 139 1.19 -7.42 1.04
N SER A 140 -0.09 -7.68 1.19
CA SER A 140 -0.60 -8.84 1.91
C SER A 140 -0.28 -10.11 1.11
N GLY A 141 0.22 -11.15 1.79
CA GLY A 141 0.64 -12.37 1.10
C GLY A 141 2.01 -12.27 0.40
N PHE A 142 2.92 -11.44 0.91
CA PHE A 142 4.26 -11.22 0.34
C PHE A 142 5.02 -12.53 0.07
N ASN A 143 4.96 -13.52 0.96
CA ASN A 143 5.60 -14.82 0.76
C ASN A 143 5.04 -15.55 -0.47
N ARG A 144 3.74 -15.46 -0.72
CA ARG A 144 3.12 -16.04 -1.92
C ARG A 144 3.58 -15.30 -3.18
N LEU A 145 3.68 -13.97 -3.10
CA LEU A 145 4.20 -13.15 -4.21
C LEU A 145 5.64 -13.55 -4.56
N THR A 146 6.54 -13.71 -3.58
CA THR A 146 7.93 -14.10 -3.83
C THR A 146 8.03 -15.52 -4.38
N GLN A 147 7.21 -16.47 -3.92
CA GLN A 147 7.15 -17.81 -4.48
C GLN A 147 6.74 -17.82 -5.97
N LEU A 148 5.74 -16.99 -6.34
CA LEU A 148 5.33 -16.85 -7.73
C LEU A 148 6.41 -16.19 -8.59
N VAL A 149 7.10 -15.17 -8.05
CA VAL A 149 8.26 -14.56 -8.74
C VAL A 149 9.34 -15.62 -8.99
N ALA A 150 9.69 -16.44 -7.98
CA ALA A 150 10.67 -17.51 -8.13
C ALA A 150 10.21 -18.55 -9.19
N ALA A 151 8.92 -18.93 -9.16
CA ALA A 151 8.37 -19.89 -10.12
C ALA A 151 8.43 -19.40 -11.58
N HIS A 152 8.18 -18.10 -11.82
CA HIS A 152 8.18 -17.53 -13.17
C HIS A 152 9.57 -17.13 -13.68
N THR A 153 10.50 -16.80 -12.78
CA THR A 153 11.84 -16.28 -13.18
C THR A 153 12.97 -17.27 -12.94
N GLY A 154 12.76 -18.30 -12.10
CA GLY A 154 13.83 -19.20 -11.66
C GLY A 154 14.83 -18.55 -10.68
N ILE A 155 14.60 -17.31 -10.23
CA ILE A 155 15.49 -16.59 -9.32
C ILE A 155 15.18 -17.03 -7.88
N GLU A 156 16.22 -17.36 -7.09
CA GLU A 156 16.06 -17.67 -5.67
C GLU A 156 15.55 -16.44 -4.91
N THR A 157 14.41 -16.61 -4.21
CA THR A 157 13.78 -15.55 -3.42
C THR A 157 13.76 -15.85 -1.92
N ASP A 158 14.39 -16.94 -1.47
CA ASP A 158 14.38 -17.37 -0.06
C ASP A 158 14.99 -16.35 0.90
N ALA A 159 15.95 -15.56 0.40
CA ALA A 159 16.58 -14.48 1.16
C ALA A 159 15.80 -13.16 1.15
N VAL A 160 14.64 -13.09 0.47
CA VAL A 160 13.85 -11.87 0.36
C VAL A 160 12.98 -11.67 1.60
N ILE A 161 13.35 -10.69 2.42
CA ILE A 161 12.65 -10.38 3.68
C ILE A 161 11.67 -9.22 3.44
N PRO A 162 10.42 -9.27 3.96
CA PRO A 162 9.49 -8.15 3.86
C PRO A 162 10.05 -6.88 4.52
N LEU A 163 9.81 -5.72 3.91
CA LEU A 163 10.36 -4.42 4.33
C LEU A 163 9.95 -4.03 5.75
N SER A 164 8.78 -4.44 6.20
CA SER A 164 8.24 -4.02 7.48
C SER A 164 7.69 -5.21 8.27
N GLN A 165 8.15 -5.32 9.51
CA GLN A 165 7.61 -6.30 10.43
C GLN A 165 6.23 -5.85 10.93
N PRO A 166 5.23 -6.73 11.02
CA PRO A 166 3.86 -6.37 11.44
C PRO A 166 3.78 -5.67 12.79
N TRP A 167 4.68 -6.01 13.73
CA TRP A 167 4.70 -5.44 15.06
C TRP A 167 4.89 -3.91 15.08
N MET A 168 5.62 -3.34 14.11
CA MET A 168 5.80 -1.88 14.00
C MET A 168 4.46 -1.16 13.78
N TYR A 169 3.59 -1.76 12.96
CA TYR A 169 2.25 -1.18 12.71
C TYR A 169 1.33 -1.37 13.89
N PHE A 170 1.45 -2.46 14.67
CA PHE A 170 0.72 -2.62 15.93
C PHE A 170 1.14 -1.58 16.98
N LEU A 171 2.44 -1.33 17.11
CA LEU A 171 2.93 -0.25 17.99
C LEU A 171 2.38 1.12 17.55
N LEU A 172 2.50 1.43 16.25
CA LEU A 172 2.01 2.69 15.69
C LEU A 172 0.50 2.83 15.89
N LEU A 173 -0.26 1.75 15.72
CA LEU A 173 -1.70 1.73 16.01
C LEU A 173 -1.98 1.99 17.50
N GLY A 174 -1.22 1.34 18.39
CA GLY A 174 -1.34 1.57 19.84
C GLY A 174 -1.09 3.04 20.23
N PHE A 175 -0.04 3.66 19.70
CA PHE A 175 0.21 5.09 19.89
C PHE A 175 -0.90 5.97 19.33
N THR A 176 -1.46 5.60 18.18
CA THR A 176 -2.58 6.35 17.58
C THR A 176 -3.83 6.26 18.45
N LEU A 177 -4.15 5.09 19.00
CA LEU A 177 -5.27 4.93 19.92
C LEU A 177 -5.06 5.71 21.23
N MET A 178 -3.84 5.75 21.74
CA MET A 178 -3.49 6.57 22.89
C MET A 178 -3.70 8.07 22.58
N LEU A 179 -3.31 8.53 21.40
CA LEU A 179 -3.52 9.91 20.96
C LEU A 179 -5.02 10.25 20.92
N TRP A 180 -5.85 9.39 20.34
CA TRP A 180 -7.32 9.54 20.38
C TRP A 180 -7.86 9.63 21.81
N GLY A 181 -7.33 8.81 22.75
CA GLY A 181 -7.71 8.86 24.15
C GLY A 181 -7.38 10.21 24.81
N LEU A 182 -6.19 10.76 24.52
CA LEU A 182 -5.78 12.09 25.00
C LEU A 182 -6.66 13.22 24.45
N GLU A 183 -6.97 13.16 23.15
CA GLU A 183 -7.85 14.14 22.50
C GLU A 183 -9.27 14.10 23.05
N ALA A 184 -9.83 12.91 23.23
CA ALA A 184 -11.14 12.74 23.85
C ALA A 184 -11.16 13.25 25.30
N GLY A 185 -10.12 12.97 26.09
CA GLY A 185 -9.96 13.49 27.44
C GLY A 185 -9.90 15.00 27.47
N ALA A 186 -9.10 15.61 26.60
CA ALA A 186 -9.02 17.08 26.50
C ALA A 186 -10.35 17.70 26.06
N ALA A 187 -11.07 17.10 25.14
CA ALA A 187 -12.38 17.58 24.72
C ALA A 187 -13.42 17.51 25.86
N LEU A 188 -13.43 16.42 26.64
CA LEU A 188 -14.31 16.28 27.80
C LEU A 188 -14.02 17.33 28.89
N LEU A 189 -12.74 17.56 29.18
CA LEU A 189 -12.36 18.61 30.16
C LEU A 189 -12.78 20.00 29.66
N ALA A 190 -12.55 20.32 28.41
CA ALA A 190 -12.98 21.58 27.81
C ALA A 190 -14.51 21.74 27.86
N TRP A 191 -15.27 20.68 27.63
CA TRP A 191 -16.73 20.71 27.75
C TRP A 191 -17.21 21.00 29.15
N GLN A 192 -16.54 20.45 30.17
CA GLN A 192 -16.90 20.68 31.59
C GLN A 192 -16.56 22.10 32.09
N THR A 193 -15.65 22.81 31.44
CA THR A 193 -15.22 24.18 31.79
C THR A 193 -15.98 25.26 31.02
N LEU A 194 -16.82 24.92 30.08
CA LEU A 194 -17.72 25.84 29.39
C LEU A 194 -18.88 26.17 30.32
N PRO A 195 -19.18 27.49 30.57
CA PRO A 195 -20.24 27.95 31.46
C PRO A 195 -21.63 27.62 30.93
#